data_221d9887ae2300973ab5853256329945
#
_entry.id   221d9887ae2300973ab5853256329945
#
_cell.length_a   1.000
_cell.length_b   1.000
_cell.length_c   1.000
_cell.angle_alpha   90.00
_cell.angle_beta   90.00
_cell.angle_gamma   90.00
#
_symmetry.space_group_name_H-M   'P 1'
#
loop_
_entity.id
_entity.type
_entity.pdbx_description
1 polymer ?
#
loop_
_entity_poly.entity_id
_entity_poly.type
_entity_poly.pdbx_seq_one_letter_code
_entity_poly.pdbx_strand_id
1 'polypeptide(L)'
;MSGAVLMALTLTIGCIGVNTATVQAAEYGVAPATAVLYTGSGAEVFAQPDPATLVTVLPGDVPLQVTGMTSNGYFQVVVNDGIFYVYGKALSAAVGTNAYKLTSIDAKAALVGDAATGQLIYAQNAYDRLAPASTTKIMTVLLVMDAIAQGKIALDTPVMVSSTALAGIPSDASHVSPRLKAGEVMNVLELLECVMLSSDCHACNVLAELVAGSVDNFIAMMNARAAALGCTETNFVNTSGYPDPNHYTNAYSLFLITKEAYHYPVFQVIAAMPAAVIPATNMAPERSLETTNALMKASEYYNPYAIGVKTGSAQSSGLCLVGAAKKNDTTVITVVLGAGNNLMSDGTRLKQQFSETNKLIEMGLAGK
;
A
#
# COMPACT_ATOMS: atom_id res chain seq x y z
N MET A 1 22.71 25.23 24.63
CA MET A 1 23.59 25.49 23.48
C MET A 1 24.42 24.23 23.26
N SER A 2 24.04 23.37 22.39
CA SER A 2 24.88 22.27 21.94
C SER A 2 24.78 22.28 20.39
N GLY A 3 25.90 22.77 19.79
CA GLY A 3 26.02 22.88 18.37
C GLY A 3 26.19 21.51 17.73
N ALA A 4 25.27 21.15 16.82
CA ALA A 4 25.47 20.07 15.92
C ALA A 4 26.61 20.46 14.97
N VAL A 5 27.73 19.77 15.08
CA VAL A 5 28.85 19.88 14.13
C VAL A 5 28.39 19.19 12.83
N LEU A 6 28.01 19.99 11.87
CA LEU A 6 27.80 19.56 10.49
C LEU A 6 29.20 19.29 9.92
N MET A 7 29.66 18.04 9.92
CA MET A 7 30.85 17.66 9.18
C MET A 7 30.52 17.75 7.69
N ALA A 8 30.96 18.82 7.06
CA ALA A 8 30.94 18.94 5.59
C ALA A 8 31.93 17.92 5.00
N LEU A 9 31.42 16.81 4.52
CA LEU A 9 32.20 15.88 3.72
C LEU A 9 32.40 16.54 2.35
N THR A 10 33.60 17.13 2.15
CA THR A 10 33.99 17.64 0.83
C THR A 10 34.28 16.45 -0.07
N LEU A 11 33.24 15.99 -0.80
CA LEU A 11 33.43 15.03 -1.87
C LEU A 11 34.08 15.78 -3.03
N THR A 12 35.38 15.63 -3.22
CA THR A 12 36.08 16.11 -4.41
C THR A 12 35.70 15.17 -5.56
N ILE A 13 34.60 15.49 -6.25
CA ILE A 13 34.30 14.88 -7.54
C ILE A 13 35.27 15.50 -8.54
N GLY A 14 36.32 14.75 -8.89
CA GLY A 14 37.22 15.15 -9.97
C GLY A 14 36.40 15.41 -11.24
N CYS A 15 36.63 16.56 -11.90
CA CYS A 15 36.03 16.89 -13.17
C CYS A 15 36.36 15.80 -14.21
N ILE A 16 35.51 14.77 -14.30
CA ILE A 16 35.50 13.85 -15.43
C ILE A 16 34.64 14.56 -16.46
N GLY A 17 35.23 14.92 -17.59
CA GLY A 17 34.54 15.56 -18.72
C GLY A 17 33.34 14.70 -19.13
N VAL A 18 32.15 15.18 -18.81
CA VAL A 18 30.88 14.56 -19.23
C VAL A 18 30.75 14.86 -20.73
N ASN A 19 30.92 13.85 -21.52
CA ASN A 19 30.61 13.90 -22.94
C ASN A 19 29.08 14.00 -23.04
N THR A 20 28.57 15.16 -23.44
CA THR A 20 27.12 15.42 -23.59
C THR A 20 26.60 14.69 -24.83
N ALA A 21 26.43 13.37 -24.72
CA ALA A 21 25.49 12.66 -25.56
C ALA A 21 24.10 13.03 -25.06
N THR A 22 23.32 13.74 -25.85
CA THR A 22 21.90 13.99 -25.63
C THR A 22 21.17 12.64 -25.69
N VAL A 23 21.14 11.94 -24.59
CA VAL A 23 20.19 10.85 -24.36
C VAL A 23 18.86 11.56 -24.09
N GLN A 24 17.88 11.32 -24.97
CA GLN A 24 16.53 11.81 -24.81
C GLN A 24 16.02 11.27 -23.46
N ALA A 25 15.95 12.15 -22.47
CA ALA A 25 15.52 11.82 -21.12
C ALA A 25 14.10 11.27 -21.21
N ALA A 26 13.91 10.01 -20.89
CA ALA A 26 12.59 9.53 -20.55
C ALA A 26 12.09 10.43 -19.40
N GLU A 27 10.96 11.11 -19.58
CA GLU A 27 10.38 11.97 -18.55
C GLU A 27 9.94 11.10 -17.38
N TYR A 28 10.82 10.91 -16.44
CA TYR A 28 10.48 10.31 -15.14
C TYR A 28 9.80 11.40 -14.30
N GLY A 29 8.50 11.26 -14.08
CA GLY A 29 7.79 12.13 -13.17
C GLY A 29 8.46 12.07 -11.79
N VAL A 30 8.85 13.26 -11.25
CA VAL A 30 9.41 13.37 -9.90
C VAL A 30 8.32 13.83 -8.97
N ALA A 31 7.87 12.98 -8.05
CA ALA A 31 6.99 13.39 -6.96
C ALA A 31 7.83 14.06 -5.86
N PRO A 32 7.43 15.24 -5.33
CA PRO A 32 8.14 15.86 -4.23
C PRO A 32 8.13 14.96 -2.99
N ALA A 33 9.28 14.78 -2.40
CA ALA A 33 9.46 14.07 -1.14
C ALA A 33 10.52 14.79 -0.32
N THR A 34 10.35 14.85 1.00
CA THR A 34 11.34 15.45 1.88
C THR A 34 11.65 14.48 3.01
N ALA A 35 12.83 13.92 2.98
CA ALA A 35 13.30 12.99 4.01
C ALA A 35 14.82 13.06 4.09
N VAL A 36 15.39 12.67 5.24
CA VAL A 36 16.80 12.29 5.32
C VAL A 36 16.84 10.77 5.34
N LEU A 37 17.45 10.19 4.31
CA LEU A 37 17.67 8.76 4.22
C LEU A 37 19.16 8.47 4.31
N TYR A 38 19.52 7.27 4.75
CA TYR A 38 20.91 6.84 4.90
C TYR A 38 21.24 5.75 3.90
N THR A 39 22.41 5.81 3.32
CA THR A 39 22.87 4.80 2.37
C THR A 39 23.11 3.47 3.06
N GLY A 40 22.72 2.38 2.41
CA GLY A 40 23.30 1.06 2.64
C GLY A 40 24.75 0.99 2.15
N SER A 41 25.50 -0.03 2.55
CA SER A 41 26.86 -0.23 2.04
C SER A 41 26.83 -0.45 0.52
N GLY A 42 27.61 0.35 -0.20
CA GLY A 42 27.71 0.26 -1.66
C GLY A 42 26.53 0.91 -2.40
N ALA A 43 25.88 1.92 -1.82
CA ALA A 43 24.81 2.65 -2.50
C ALA A 43 25.32 3.39 -3.74
N GLU A 44 24.78 3.02 -4.90
CA GLU A 44 25.13 3.62 -6.19
C GLU A 44 24.37 4.94 -6.37
N VAL A 45 25.10 5.97 -6.82
CA VAL A 45 24.58 7.32 -7.10
C VAL A 45 24.67 7.58 -8.59
N PHE A 46 23.58 8.03 -9.17
CA PHE A 46 23.40 8.21 -10.61
C PHE A 46 23.16 9.68 -10.97
N ALA A 47 23.62 10.12 -12.13
CA ALA A 47 23.35 11.47 -12.65
C ALA A 47 21.90 11.62 -13.15
N GLN A 48 21.26 10.53 -13.56
CA GLN A 48 19.87 10.42 -13.97
C GLN A 48 19.29 9.17 -13.29
N PRO A 49 17.96 9.00 -13.20
CA PRO A 49 17.36 7.80 -12.65
C PRO A 49 17.46 6.59 -13.61
N ASP A 50 18.66 6.30 -14.02
CA ASP A 50 19.05 5.27 -15.00
C ASP A 50 20.38 4.62 -14.56
N PRO A 51 20.47 3.29 -14.47
CA PRO A 51 21.69 2.58 -14.07
C PRO A 51 22.91 2.87 -14.99
N ALA A 52 22.68 3.27 -16.24
CA ALA A 52 23.76 3.62 -17.18
C ALA A 52 24.48 4.93 -16.81
N THR A 53 23.93 5.72 -15.90
CA THR A 53 24.45 7.04 -15.50
C THR A 53 25.15 7.06 -14.14
N LEU A 54 25.74 5.95 -13.75
CA LEU A 54 26.46 5.79 -12.48
C LEU A 54 27.58 6.86 -12.34
N VAL A 55 27.53 7.61 -11.26
CA VAL A 55 28.53 8.64 -10.91
C VAL A 55 29.49 8.15 -9.87
N THR A 56 28.99 7.54 -8.80
CA THR A 56 29.82 7.07 -7.67
C THR A 56 29.07 6.04 -6.85
N VAL A 57 29.80 5.42 -5.92
CA VAL A 57 29.27 4.50 -4.92
C VAL A 57 29.56 5.08 -3.53
N LEU A 58 28.55 5.20 -2.69
CA LEU A 58 28.69 5.71 -1.32
C LEU A 58 28.87 4.56 -0.32
N PRO A 59 29.66 4.78 0.75
CA PRO A 59 29.68 3.86 1.88
C PRO A 59 28.32 3.83 2.59
N GLY A 60 28.15 2.88 3.52
CA GLY A 60 26.95 2.82 4.36
C GLY A 60 26.88 4.01 5.33
N ASP A 61 25.67 4.28 5.82
CA ASP A 61 25.35 5.29 6.84
C ASP A 61 25.63 6.76 6.44
N VAL A 62 25.72 7.05 5.14
CA VAL A 62 25.79 8.44 4.65
C VAL A 62 24.39 9.04 4.61
N PRO A 63 24.14 10.15 5.34
CA PRO A 63 22.86 10.83 5.28
C PRO A 63 22.70 11.56 3.93
N LEU A 64 21.58 11.33 3.27
CA LEU A 64 21.22 12.01 2.03
C LEU A 64 19.89 12.77 2.20
N GLN A 65 19.89 14.05 1.81
CA GLN A 65 18.67 14.83 1.77
C GLN A 65 17.88 14.44 0.52
N VAL A 66 16.76 13.77 0.72
CA VAL A 66 15.82 13.44 -0.36
C VAL A 66 14.94 14.64 -0.64
N THR A 67 14.79 14.99 -1.90
CA THR A 67 13.93 16.11 -2.37
C THR A 67 12.83 15.65 -3.31
N GLY A 68 12.90 14.41 -3.77
CA GLY A 68 11.89 13.85 -4.65
C GLY A 68 12.09 12.36 -4.87
N MET A 69 11.13 11.79 -5.59
CA MET A 69 11.15 10.38 -5.96
C MET A 69 10.64 10.24 -7.39
N THR A 70 11.31 9.41 -8.15
CA THR A 70 10.96 9.14 -9.54
C THR A 70 9.99 7.96 -9.65
N SER A 71 9.22 7.93 -10.71
CA SER A 71 8.26 6.86 -10.99
C SER A 71 8.91 5.48 -11.18
N ASN A 72 10.21 5.42 -11.47
CA ASN A 72 10.98 4.17 -11.63
C ASN A 72 11.80 3.77 -10.38
N GLY A 73 11.50 4.35 -9.22
CA GLY A 73 12.01 3.91 -7.93
C GLY A 73 13.35 4.50 -7.49
N TYR A 74 13.81 5.59 -8.11
CA TYR A 74 14.96 6.34 -7.64
C TYR A 74 14.53 7.48 -6.74
N PHE A 75 15.30 7.72 -5.68
CA PHE A 75 15.19 8.93 -4.87
C PHE A 75 16.08 10.03 -5.46
N GLN A 76 15.49 11.20 -5.64
CA GLN A 76 16.23 12.40 -5.96
C GLN A 76 16.87 12.94 -4.68
N VAL A 77 18.17 13.14 -4.71
CA VAL A 77 18.96 13.63 -3.57
C VAL A 77 19.78 14.83 -3.99
N VAL A 78 20.02 15.74 -3.04
CA VAL A 78 20.88 16.90 -3.26
C VAL A 78 22.21 16.67 -2.55
N VAL A 79 23.29 16.79 -3.33
CA VAL A 79 24.68 16.71 -2.83
C VAL A 79 25.46 17.86 -3.42
N ASN A 80 26.01 18.76 -2.58
CA ASN A 80 26.80 19.92 -3.03
C ASN A 80 26.10 20.75 -4.12
N ASP A 81 24.83 21.08 -3.92
CA ASP A 81 23.96 21.82 -4.86
C ASP A 81 23.68 21.09 -6.19
N GLY A 82 24.17 19.88 -6.38
CA GLY A 82 23.85 19.02 -7.50
C GLY A 82 22.69 18.07 -7.19
N ILE A 83 21.88 17.82 -8.21
CA ILE A 83 20.79 16.83 -8.14
C ILE A 83 21.32 15.48 -8.65
N PHE A 84 21.16 14.45 -7.82
CA PHE A 84 21.54 13.08 -8.14
C PHE A 84 20.40 12.12 -7.79
N TYR A 85 20.56 10.86 -8.16
CA TYR A 85 19.57 9.83 -7.96
C TYR A 85 20.20 8.61 -7.28
N VAL A 86 19.51 8.04 -6.31
CA VAL A 86 19.93 6.81 -5.63
C VAL A 86 18.77 5.83 -5.67
N TYR A 87 19.04 4.59 -6.07
CA TYR A 87 18.00 3.59 -6.14
C TYR A 87 17.46 3.25 -4.75
N GLY A 88 16.13 3.20 -4.60
CA GLY A 88 15.49 3.06 -3.30
C GLY A 88 15.94 1.87 -2.46
N LYS A 89 16.37 0.77 -3.10
CA LYS A 89 16.93 -0.41 -2.41
C LYS A 89 18.23 -0.11 -1.63
N ALA A 90 18.93 0.95 -2.00
CA ALA A 90 20.21 1.32 -1.39
C ALA A 90 20.04 2.32 -0.24
N LEU A 91 18.81 2.72 0.07
CA LEU A 91 18.52 3.71 1.10
C LEU A 91 17.67 3.12 2.24
N SER A 92 17.95 3.58 3.45
CA SER A 92 17.16 3.30 4.64
C SER A 92 16.80 4.58 5.36
N ALA A 93 15.64 4.65 6.01
CA ALA A 93 15.34 5.74 6.90
C ALA A 93 16.29 5.69 8.10
N ALA A 94 17.11 6.72 8.30
CA ALA A 94 17.83 6.80 9.53
C ALA A 94 16.90 7.22 10.63
N VAL A 95 17.02 6.48 11.64
CA VAL A 95 16.53 6.85 12.94
C VAL A 95 17.47 7.93 13.48
N GLY A 96 16.93 9.12 13.69
CA GLY A 96 17.64 10.10 14.53
C GLY A 96 18.07 9.44 15.83
N THR A 97 19.04 10.01 16.52
CA THR A 97 19.81 9.49 17.68
C THR A 97 19.01 9.01 18.91
N ASN A 98 17.71 8.92 18.86
CA ASN A 98 16.90 8.09 19.73
C ASN A 98 16.91 6.69 19.15
N ALA A 99 17.77 5.85 19.69
CA ALA A 99 18.04 4.48 19.31
C ALA A 99 16.78 3.62 19.16
N TYR A 100 16.02 3.81 18.09
CA TYR A 100 15.23 2.74 17.55
C TYR A 100 16.24 1.77 16.94
N LYS A 101 16.54 0.71 17.67
CA LYS A 101 17.20 -0.47 17.14
C LYS A 101 16.50 -0.75 15.82
N LEU A 102 17.20 -0.66 14.69
CA LEU A 102 16.69 -1.01 13.36
C LEU A 102 16.05 -2.39 13.47
N THR A 103 14.78 -2.43 13.76
CA THR A 103 14.02 -3.67 13.81
C THR A 103 13.78 -4.02 12.38
N SER A 104 14.55 -4.97 11.85
CA SER A 104 14.31 -5.48 10.51
C SER A 104 12.85 -5.90 10.40
N ILE A 105 12.17 -5.41 9.37
CA ILE A 105 10.82 -5.85 9.05
C ILE A 105 10.92 -7.19 8.32
N ASP A 106 10.35 -8.23 8.91
CA ASP A 106 10.36 -9.57 8.33
C ASP A 106 9.22 -9.72 7.31
N ALA A 107 9.42 -9.07 6.17
CA ALA A 107 8.53 -9.11 5.02
C ALA A 107 9.34 -8.88 3.74
N LYS A 108 8.79 -9.26 2.58
CA LYS A 108 9.43 -9.00 1.29
C LYS A 108 9.52 -7.51 1.00
N ALA A 109 8.45 -6.76 1.32
CA ALA A 109 8.44 -5.30 1.24
C ALA A 109 7.65 -4.71 2.40
N ALA A 110 8.08 -3.53 2.87
CA ALA A 110 7.42 -2.79 3.95
C ALA A 110 7.56 -1.28 3.75
N LEU A 111 6.55 -0.54 4.21
CA LEU A 111 6.53 0.92 4.13
C LEU A 111 5.66 1.49 5.24
N VAL A 112 6.05 2.63 5.78
CA VAL A 112 5.15 3.53 6.52
C VAL A 112 5.38 4.97 6.08
N GLY A 113 4.29 5.71 5.90
CA GLY A 113 4.30 7.12 5.55
C GLY A 113 3.14 7.87 6.18
N ASP A 114 3.30 9.18 6.24
CA ASP A 114 2.28 10.11 6.71
C ASP A 114 1.16 10.25 5.68
N ALA A 115 -0.06 10.03 6.11
CA ALA A 115 -1.23 10.01 5.21
C ALA A 115 -1.56 11.40 4.65
N ALA A 116 -1.32 12.48 5.39
CA ALA A 116 -1.63 13.84 4.97
C ALA A 116 -0.59 14.36 3.98
N THR A 117 0.69 14.26 4.34
CA THR A 117 1.78 14.83 3.54
C THR A 117 2.28 13.90 2.45
N GLY A 118 2.12 12.59 2.61
CA GLY A 118 2.74 11.57 1.75
C GLY A 118 4.22 11.33 2.04
N GLN A 119 4.77 11.96 3.08
CA GLN A 119 6.16 11.77 3.48
C GLN A 119 6.38 10.32 3.94
N LEU A 120 7.35 9.65 3.33
CA LEU A 120 7.77 8.32 3.76
C LEU A 120 8.63 8.44 5.04
N ILE A 121 8.34 7.58 6.02
CA ILE A 121 9.04 7.50 7.30
C ILE A 121 9.97 6.28 7.30
N TYR A 122 9.53 5.18 6.68
CA TYR A 122 10.32 3.98 6.48
C TYR A 122 9.93 3.31 5.16
N ALA A 123 10.91 2.75 4.46
CA ALA A 123 10.68 1.99 3.23
C ALA A 123 11.74 0.87 3.10
N GLN A 124 11.26 -0.35 2.85
CA GLN A 124 12.06 -1.54 2.58
C GLN A 124 11.50 -2.20 1.33
N ASN A 125 12.30 -2.32 0.27
CA ASN A 125 11.91 -2.94 -1.00
C ASN A 125 10.55 -2.41 -1.54
N ALA A 126 10.24 -1.13 -1.26
CA ALA A 126 8.91 -0.56 -1.45
C ALA A 126 8.45 -0.53 -2.92
N TYR A 127 9.37 -0.70 -3.86
CA TYR A 127 9.12 -0.67 -5.31
C TYR A 127 9.20 -2.05 -5.96
N ASP A 128 9.50 -3.11 -5.21
CA ASP A 128 9.58 -4.46 -5.77
C ASP A 128 8.17 -4.95 -6.16
N ARG A 129 8.03 -5.49 -7.36
CA ARG A 129 6.80 -6.11 -7.84
C ARG A 129 6.46 -7.33 -6.98
N LEU A 130 5.31 -7.30 -6.35
CA LEU A 130 4.81 -8.38 -5.49
C LEU A 130 3.33 -8.60 -5.74
N ALA A 131 2.87 -9.80 -5.47
CA ALA A 131 1.44 -10.11 -5.49
C ALA A 131 0.76 -9.47 -4.26
N PRO A 132 -0.25 -8.62 -4.45
CA PRO A 132 -0.91 -7.89 -3.37
C PRO A 132 -1.94 -8.73 -2.59
N ALA A 133 -2.40 -9.84 -3.15
CA ALA A 133 -3.58 -10.54 -2.66
C ALA A 133 -4.78 -9.57 -2.45
N SER A 134 -5.60 -9.80 -1.45
CA SER A 134 -6.82 -9.00 -1.19
C SER A 134 -6.57 -7.54 -0.78
N THR A 135 -5.33 -7.06 -0.66
CA THR A 135 -5.09 -5.61 -0.53
C THR A 135 -5.46 -4.85 -1.81
N THR A 136 -5.55 -5.54 -2.95
CA THR A 136 -6.14 -5.06 -4.22
C THR A 136 -7.51 -4.41 -4.02
N LYS A 137 -8.31 -4.92 -3.09
CA LYS A 137 -9.68 -4.45 -2.83
C LYS A 137 -9.75 -2.97 -2.40
N ILE A 138 -8.64 -2.40 -1.95
CA ILE A 138 -8.53 -0.96 -1.67
C ILE A 138 -8.75 -0.17 -2.97
N MET A 139 -8.16 -0.59 -4.10
CA MET A 139 -8.39 0.05 -5.40
C MET A 139 -9.84 -0.14 -5.86
N THR A 140 -10.42 -1.31 -5.65
CA THR A 140 -11.82 -1.57 -5.98
C THR A 140 -12.75 -0.64 -5.21
N VAL A 141 -12.54 -0.49 -3.90
CA VAL A 141 -13.33 0.42 -3.07
C VAL A 141 -13.08 1.88 -3.45
N LEU A 142 -11.83 2.26 -3.75
CA LEU A 142 -11.51 3.62 -4.22
C LEU A 142 -12.34 4.00 -5.46
N LEU A 143 -12.45 3.13 -6.46
CA LEU A 143 -13.27 3.40 -7.64
C LEU A 143 -14.77 3.50 -7.34
N VAL A 144 -15.26 2.74 -6.36
CA VAL A 144 -16.64 2.88 -5.87
C VAL A 144 -16.82 4.22 -5.19
N MET A 145 -15.85 4.68 -4.36
CA MET A 145 -15.88 6.01 -3.75
C MET A 145 -15.83 7.11 -4.80
N ASP A 146 -15.00 6.97 -5.85
CA ASP A 146 -14.96 7.89 -6.99
C ASP A 146 -16.34 8.00 -7.66
N ALA A 147 -17.04 6.87 -7.86
CA ALA A 147 -18.37 6.84 -8.46
C ALA A 147 -19.45 7.50 -7.57
N ILE A 148 -19.37 7.29 -6.24
CA ILE A 148 -20.24 7.94 -5.27
C ILE A 148 -20.00 9.46 -5.28
N ALA A 149 -18.76 9.90 -5.24
CA ALA A 149 -18.41 11.33 -5.25
C ALA A 149 -18.84 12.02 -6.54
N GLN A 150 -18.90 11.29 -7.66
CA GLN A 150 -19.42 11.78 -8.94
C GLN A 150 -20.97 11.74 -9.02
N GLY A 151 -21.65 11.29 -7.97
CA GLY A 151 -23.11 11.17 -7.96
C GLY A 151 -23.70 10.10 -8.89
N LYS A 152 -22.88 9.15 -9.37
CA LYS A 152 -23.31 8.08 -10.25
C LYS A 152 -24.07 6.99 -9.50
N ILE A 153 -23.70 6.75 -8.25
CA ILE A 153 -24.31 5.80 -7.32
C ILE A 153 -24.34 6.41 -5.93
N ALA A 154 -25.16 5.86 -5.02
CA ALA A 154 -25.22 6.23 -3.61
C ALA A 154 -25.03 4.99 -2.73
N LEU A 155 -24.75 5.16 -1.43
CA LEU A 155 -24.56 4.05 -0.51
C LEU A 155 -25.80 3.16 -0.36
N ASP A 156 -26.97 3.73 -0.47
CA ASP A 156 -28.27 3.07 -0.40
C ASP A 156 -28.78 2.58 -1.75
N THR A 157 -28.04 2.77 -2.85
CA THR A 157 -28.41 2.28 -4.19
C THR A 157 -28.61 0.77 -4.12
N PRO A 158 -29.82 0.24 -4.48
CA PRO A 158 -30.06 -1.18 -4.51
C PRO A 158 -29.33 -1.82 -5.71
N VAL A 159 -28.66 -2.93 -5.46
CA VAL A 159 -27.86 -3.68 -6.41
C VAL A 159 -28.35 -5.12 -6.45
N MET A 160 -28.76 -5.58 -7.62
CA MET A 160 -29.07 -6.99 -7.81
C MET A 160 -27.80 -7.74 -8.20
N VAL A 161 -27.45 -8.75 -7.44
CA VAL A 161 -26.32 -9.64 -7.73
C VAL A 161 -26.57 -10.39 -9.03
N SER A 162 -25.74 -10.18 -10.02
CA SER A 162 -25.85 -10.85 -11.31
C SER A 162 -25.20 -12.25 -11.28
N SER A 163 -25.60 -13.13 -12.17
CA SER A 163 -24.92 -14.41 -12.36
C SER A 163 -23.51 -14.24 -12.96
N THR A 164 -23.29 -13.19 -13.76
CA THR A 164 -21.99 -12.86 -14.36
C THR A 164 -20.96 -12.42 -13.31
N ALA A 165 -21.36 -11.61 -12.34
CA ALA A 165 -20.49 -11.19 -11.23
C ALA A 165 -20.01 -12.38 -10.37
N LEU A 166 -20.80 -13.43 -10.29
CA LEU A 166 -20.45 -14.65 -9.54
C LEU A 166 -19.67 -15.67 -10.37
N ALA A 167 -19.66 -15.53 -11.70
CA ALA A 167 -19.02 -16.49 -12.58
C ALA A 167 -17.49 -16.42 -12.47
N GLY A 168 -16.84 -17.58 -12.60
CA GLY A 168 -15.38 -17.68 -12.65
C GLY A 168 -14.65 -17.43 -11.32
N ILE A 169 -15.35 -17.09 -10.25
CA ILE A 169 -14.76 -16.94 -8.92
C ILE A 169 -14.86 -18.29 -8.19
N PRO A 170 -13.74 -18.85 -7.71
CA PRO A 170 -13.75 -20.08 -6.91
C PRO A 170 -14.60 -19.93 -5.65
N SER A 171 -15.23 -21.02 -5.25
CA SER A 171 -16.13 -21.01 -4.10
C SER A 171 -15.48 -20.68 -2.77
N ASP A 172 -14.18 -20.93 -2.62
CA ASP A 172 -13.37 -20.59 -1.45
C ASP A 172 -12.98 -19.11 -1.38
N ALA A 173 -13.20 -18.36 -2.46
CA ALA A 173 -13.02 -16.90 -2.49
C ALA A 173 -14.25 -16.10 -2.01
N SER A 174 -15.37 -16.79 -1.69
CA SER A 174 -16.51 -16.19 -1.00
C SER A 174 -16.33 -16.33 0.52
N HIS A 175 -16.24 -15.21 1.21
CA HIS A 175 -15.95 -15.18 2.63
C HIS A 175 -17.15 -14.73 3.49
N VAL A 176 -18.30 -14.47 2.87
CA VAL A 176 -19.55 -14.21 3.58
C VAL A 176 -20.41 -15.47 3.68
N SER A 177 -21.14 -15.62 4.77
CA SER A 177 -22.00 -16.78 5.01
C SER A 177 -23.40 -16.33 5.45
N PRO A 178 -24.46 -16.78 4.73
CA PRO A 178 -24.44 -17.52 3.46
C PRO A 178 -23.86 -16.69 2.31
N ARG A 179 -23.31 -17.37 1.28
CA ARG A 179 -22.73 -16.74 0.09
C ARG A 179 -23.76 -15.92 -0.68
N LEU A 180 -23.28 -14.90 -1.41
CA LEU A 180 -24.11 -14.13 -2.33
C LEU A 180 -24.69 -15.05 -3.43
N LYS A 181 -25.93 -14.77 -3.81
CA LYS A 181 -26.67 -15.54 -4.83
C LYS A 181 -27.14 -14.63 -5.96
N ALA A 182 -27.18 -15.15 -7.18
CA ALA A 182 -27.77 -14.43 -8.31
C ALA A 182 -29.24 -14.11 -8.02
N GLY A 183 -29.65 -12.85 -8.24
CA GLY A 183 -30.97 -12.34 -7.92
C GLY A 183 -31.12 -11.81 -6.48
N GLU A 184 -30.10 -11.93 -5.64
CA GLU A 184 -30.07 -11.29 -4.32
C GLU A 184 -29.95 -9.78 -4.49
N VAL A 185 -30.68 -9.01 -3.68
CA VAL A 185 -30.63 -7.55 -3.71
C VAL A 185 -30.00 -7.07 -2.41
N MET A 186 -28.94 -6.29 -2.54
CA MET A 186 -28.21 -5.63 -1.48
C MET A 186 -27.98 -4.16 -1.85
N ASN A 187 -27.64 -3.31 -0.91
CA ASN A 187 -27.19 -1.95 -1.25
C ASN A 187 -25.67 -1.85 -1.36
N VAL A 188 -25.18 -0.71 -1.88
CA VAL A 188 -23.75 -0.46 -2.08
C VAL A 188 -22.98 -0.54 -0.77
N LEU A 189 -23.52 0.00 0.34
CA LEU A 189 -22.84 -0.04 1.64
C LEU A 189 -22.64 -1.48 2.12
N GLU A 190 -23.68 -2.30 2.06
CA GLU A 190 -23.62 -3.72 2.45
C GLU A 190 -22.57 -4.50 1.63
N LEU A 191 -22.48 -4.23 0.34
CA LEU A 191 -21.47 -4.82 -0.52
C LEU A 191 -20.06 -4.35 -0.17
N LEU A 192 -19.87 -3.05 0.14
CA LEU A 192 -18.60 -2.50 0.60
C LEU A 192 -18.15 -3.12 1.94
N GLU A 193 -19.08 -3.35 2.86
CA GLU A 193 -18.82 -4.04 4.12
C GLU A 193 -18.38 -5.49 3.87
N CYS A 194 -19.03 -6.22 2.96
CA CYS A 194 -18.60 -7.56 2.54
C CYS A 194 -17.16 -7.55 1.98
N VAL A 195 -16.81 -6.55 1.17
CA VAL A 195 -15.46 -6.40 0.59
C VAL A 195 -14.41 -6.10 1.66
N MET A 196 -14.67 -5.14 2.53
CA MET A 196 -13.66 -4.62 3.44
C MET A 196 -13.48 -5.49 4.68
N LEU A 197 -14.57 -5.95 5.31
CA LEU A 197 -14.50 -6.72 6.54
C LEU A 197 -14.17 -8.19 6.25
N SER A 198 -15.02 -8.84 5.45
CA SER A 198 -14.90 -10.28 5.18
C SER A 198 -14.01 -10.61 3.97
N SER A 199 -13.57 -9.59 3.22
CA SER A 199 -12.72 -9.79 2.04
C SER A 199 -13.40 -10.57 0.91
N ASP A 200 -14.71 -10.46 0.74
CA ASP A 200 -15.48 -11.21 -0.25
C ASP A 200 -15.13 -10.80 -1.68
N CYS A 201 -14.84 -11.78 -2.54
CA CYS A 201 -14.47 -11.55 -3.94
C CYS A 201 -15.68 -11.36 -4.85
N HIS A 202 -16.82 -12.00 -4.53
CA HIS A 202 -18.04 -11.85 -5.31
C HIS A 202 -18.58 -10.42 -5.19
N ALA A 203 -18.60 -9.85 -3.98
CA ALA A 203 -19.01 -8.47 -3.77
C ALA A 203 -18.16 -7.46 -4.56
N CYS A 204 -16.86 -7.74 -4.78
CA CYS A 204 -16.01 -6.93 -5.64
C CYS A 204 -16.52 -6.88 -7.08
N ASN A 205 -16.86 -8.02 -7.65
CA ASN A 205 -17.36 -8.10 -9.03
C ASN A 205 -18.76 -7.47 -9.16
N VAL A 206 -19.63 -7.64 -8.16
CA VAL A 206 -20.96 -7.01 -8.15
C VAL A 206 -20.84 -5.48 -8.19
N LEU A 207 -19.95 -4.92 -7.37
CA LEU A 207 -19.65 -3.47 -7.37
C LEU A 207 -18.99 -3.03 -8.69
N ALA A 208 -18.12 -3.87 -9.25
CA ALA A 208 -17.46 -3.59 -10.53
C ALA A 208 -18.46 -3.50 -11.68
N GLU A 209 -19.40 -4.45 -11.77
CA GLU A 209 -20.47 -4.39 -12.78
C GLU A 209 -21.37 -3.17 -12.60
N LEU A 210 -21.70 -2.82 -11.34
CA LEU A 210 -22.50 -1.64 -11.05
C LEU A 210 -21.83 -0.35 -11.55
N VAL A 211 -20.51 -0.20 -11.32
CA VAL A 211 -19.78 1.04 -11.62
C VAL A 211 -19.42 1.13 -13.11
N ALA A 212 -19.03 0.02 -13.74
CA ALA A 212 -18.43 0.02 -15.07
C ALA A 212 -19.22 -0.78 -16.13
N GLY A 213 -20.33 -1.40 -15.73
CA GLY A 213 -21.15 -2.26 -16.62
C GLY A 213 -20.58 -3.65 -16.87
N SER A 214 -19.29 -3.87 -16.59
CA SER A 214 -18.63 -5.17 -16.63
C SER A 214 -17.38 -5.20 -15.77
N VAL A 215 -16.96 -6.42 -15.37
CA VAL A 215 -15.71 -6.63 -14.63
C VAL A 215 -14.50 -6.19 -15.45
N ASP A 216 -14.46 -6.49 -16.75
CA ASP A 216 -13.34 -6.13 -17.63
C ASP A 216 -13.17 -4.60 -17.75
N ASN A 217 -14.26 -3.87 -17.93
CA ASN A 217 -14.24 -2.41 -17.95
C ASN A 217 -13.75 -1.85 -16.62
N PHE A 218 -14.17 -2.45 -15.51
CA PHE A 218 -13.72 -2.02 -14.19
C PHE A 218 -12.23 -2.27 -13.98
N ILE A 219 -11.69 -3.39 -14.45
CA ILE A 219 -10.25 -3.68 -14.41
C ILE A 219 -9.48 -2.64 -15.25
N ALA A 220 -9.98 -2.27 -16.40
CA ALA A 220 -9.38 -1.19 -17.20
C ALA A 220 -9.39 0.14 -16.42
N MET A 221 -10.48 0.46 -15.71
CA MET A 221 -10.55 1.63 -14.83
C MET A 221 -9.56 1.54 -13.66
N MET A 222 -9.38 0.36 -13.03
CA MET A 222 -8.40 0.16 -11.96
C MET A 222 -6.98 0.50 -12.44
N ASN A 223 -6.59 0.00 -13.61
CA ASN A 223 -5.26 0.28 -14.18
C ASN A 223 -5.09 1.74 -14.60
N ALA A 224 -6.12 2.34 -15.19
CA ALA A 224 -6.10 3.77 -15.52
C ALA A 224 -5.98 4.65 -14.27
N ARG A 225 -6.70 4.31 -13.19
CA ARG A 225 -6.61 5.04 -11.92
C ARG A 225 -5.24 4.87 -11.26
N ALA A 226 -4.69 3.65 -11.29
CA ALA A 226 -3.33 3.39 -10.79
C ALA A 226 -2.30 4.24 -11.54
N ALA A 227 -2.37 4.28 -12.87
CA ALA A 227 -1.50 5.12 -13.69
C ALA A 227 -1.64 6.61 -13.34
N ALA A 228 -2.87 7.11 -13.15
CA ALA A 228 -3.13 8.49 -12.76
C ALA A 228 -2.57 8.85 -11.37
N LEU A 229 -2.45 7.87 -10.47
CA LEU A 229 -1.82 8.02 -9.15
C LEU A 229 -0.30 7.87 -9.19
N GLY A 230 0.31 7.60 -10.34
CA GLY A 230 1.74 7.35 -10.47
C GLY A 230 2.19 5.93 -10.09
N CYS A 231 1.28 4.97 -10.03
CA CYS A 231 1.55 3.57 -9.69
C CYS A 231 2.05 2.81 -10.94
N THR A 232 3.24 3.13 -11.44
CA THR A 232 3.77 2.60 -12.72
C THR A 232 4.08 1.11 -12.70
N GLU A 233 4.45 0.55 -11.54
CA GLU A 233 4.77 -0.87 -11.34
C GLU A 233 3.55 -1.62 -10.77
N THR A 234 2.36 -1.38 -11.33
CA THR A 234 1.11 -1.95 -10.87
C THR A 234 0.28 -2.42 -12.07
N ASN A 235 -0.23 -3.64 -12.00
CA ASN A 235 -1.16 -4.19 -12.97
C ASN A 235 -2.22 -5.04 -12.28
N PHE A 236 -3.46 -4.67 -12.46
CA PHE A 236 -4.62 -5.40 -11.98
C PHE A 236 -5.22 -6.22 -13.12
N VAL A 237 -5.50 -7.50 -12.89
CA VAL A 237 -6.19 -8.40 -13.82
C VAL A 237 -7.49 -8.96 -13.25
N ASN A 238 -7.79 -8.62 -12.01
CA ASN A 238 -9.09 -8.89 -11.37
C ASN A 238 -9.37 -7.85 -10.28
N THR A 239 -10.60 -7.83 -9.79
CA THR A 239 -11.09 -6.85 -8.82
C THR A 239 -10.70 -7.14 -7.37
N SER A 240 -10.25 -8.35 -7.06
CA SER A 240 -10.19 -8.86 -5.69
C SER A 240 -8.81 -9.21 -5.19
N GLY A 241 -7.82 -9.32 -6.09
CA GLY A 241 -6.48 -9.80 -5.75
C GLY A 241 -6.38 -11.33 -5.72
N TYR A 242 -7.31 -12.03 -6.36
CA TYR A 242 -7.17 -13.48 -6.55
C TYR A 242 -5.87 -13.78 -7.32
N PRO A 243 -5.13 -14.83 -6.95
CA PRO A 243 -3.81 -15.08 -7.52
C PRO A 243 -3.79 -15.19 -9.04
N ASP A 244 -2.96 -14.37 -9.67
CA ASP A 244 -2.63 -14.43 -11.09
C ASP A 244 -1.19 -13.90 -11.26
N PRO A 245 -0.35 -14.52 -12.08
CA PRO A 245 1.04 -14.09 -12.27
C PRO A 245 1.18 -12.68 -12.86
N ASN A 246 0.15 -12.19 -13.56
CA ASN A 246 0.11 -10.83 -14.11
C ASN A 246 -0.54 -9.82 -13.16
N HIS A 247 -0.99 -10.25 -11.96
CA HIS A 247 -1.59 -9.39 -10.95
C HIS A 247 -0.53 -8.99 -9.91
N TYR A 248 0.04 -7.81 -10.07
CA TYR A 248 1.11 -7.32 -9.21
C TYR A 248 0.99 -5.83 -8.89
N THR A 249 1.62 -5.44 -7.82
CA THR A 249 1.82 -4.06 -7.39
C THR A 249 3.09 -3.99 -6.53
N ASN A 250 3.32 -2.86 -5.87
CA ASN A 250 4.37 -2.70 -4.88
C ASN A 250 3.85 -1.94 -3.64
N ALA A 251 4.65 -1.91 -2.58
CA ALA A 251 4.22 -1.29 -1.33
C ALA A 251 3.98 0.22 -1.48
N TYR A 252 4.76 0.90 -2.31
CA TYR A 252 4.59 2.33 -2.55
C TYR A 252 3.28 2.64 -3.30
N SER A 253 2.97 1.86 -4.33
CA SER A 253 1.71 2.01 -5.06
C SER A 253 0.49 1.80 -4.17
N LEU A 254 0.52 0.77 -3.30
CA LEU A 254 -0.55 0.56 -2.32
C LEU A 254 -0.66 1.70 -1.30
N PHE A 255 0.45 2.30 -0.90
CA PHE A 255 0.45 3.49 -0.07
C PHE A 255 -0.26 4.66 -0.77
N LEU A 256 0.06 4.93 -2.05
CA LEU A 256 -0.56 6.00 -2.84
C LEU A 256 -2.07 5.76 -3.01
N ILE A 257 -2.47 4.53 -3.38
CA ILE A 257 -3.87 4.14 -3.53
C ILE A 257 -4.64 4.31 -2.22
N THR A 258 -4.03 3.89 -1.11
CA THR A 258 -4.66 3.99 0.21
C THR A 258 -4.75 5.44 0.68
N LYS A 259 -3.70 6.23 0.48
CA LYS A 259 -3.69 7.67 0.78
C LYS A 259 -4.81 8.38 0.03
N GLU A 260 -5.01 8.07 -1.25
CA GLU A 260 -6.10 8.62 -2.05
C GLU A 260 -7.47 8.18 -1.51
N ALA A 261 -7.65 6.90 -1.17
CA ALA A 261 -8.88 6.40 -0.59
C ALA A 261 -9.23 7.08 0.75
N TYR A 262 -8.23 7.47 1.52
CA TYR A 262 -8.41 8.19 2.79
C TYR A 262 -8.95 9.62 2.62
N HIS A 263 -9.01 10.18 1.43
CA HIS A 263 -9.74 11.43 1.17
C HIS A 263 -11.27 11.27 1.28
N TYR A 264 -11.78 10.04 1.24
CA TYR A 264 -13.21 9.75 1.35
C TYR A 264 -13.60 9.40 2.78
N PRO A 265 -14.41 10.21 3.49
CA PRO A 265 -14.84 9.92 4.86
C PRO A 265 -15.53 8.56 4.99
N VAL A 266 -16.31 8.17 3.98
CA VAL A 266 -17.00 6.86 3.97
C VAL A 266 -15.98 5.72 3.96
N PHE A 267 -14.91 5.84 3.18
CA PHE A 267 -13.83 4.84 3.19
C PHE A 267 -13.21 4.71 4.58
N GLN A 268 -12.88 5.83 5.23
CA GLN A 268 -12.30 5.84 6.58
C GLN A 268 -13.20 5.11 7.59
N VAL A 269 -14.51 5.37 7.51
CA VAL A 269 -15.49 4.73 8.41
C VAL A 269 -15.51 3.22 8.18
N ILE A 270 -15.67 2.76 6.93
CA ILE A 270 -15.79 1.33 6.62
C ILE A 270 -14.45 0.61 6.93
N ALA A 271 -13.30 1.21 6.62
CA ALA A 271 -12.00 0.64 6.92
C ALA A 271 -11.75 0.44 8.42
N ALA A 272 -12.35 1.29 9.25
CA ALA A 272 -12.21 1.25 10.72
C ALA A 272 -13.24 0.36 11.42
N MET A 273 -14.19 -0.23 10.69
CA MET A 273 -15.23 -1.09 11.29
C MET A 273 -14.65 -2.42 11.78
N PRO A 274 -14.83 -2.79 13.06
CA PRO A 274 -14.43 -4.12 13.55
C PRO A 274 -15.42 -5.21 13.14
N ALA A 275 -16.69 -4.85 12.98
CA ALA A 275 -17.79 -5.75 12.62
C ALA A 275 -18.95 -4.97 11.99
N ALA A 276 -19.79 -5.67 11.25
CA ALA A 276 -21.05 -5.17 10.71
C ALA A 276 -22.09 -6.29 10.67
N VAL A 277 -23.35 -5.89 10.58
CA VAL A 277 -24.47 -6.82 10.40
C VAL A 277 -25.21 -6.43 9.13
N ILE A 278 -25.18 -7.30 8.13
CA ILE A 278 -25.99 -7.17 6.93
C ILE A 278 -27.40 -7.70 7.23
N PRO A 279 -28.45 -6.89 7.08
CA PRO A 279 -29.82 -7.35 7.29
C PRO A 279 -30.20 -8.53 6.40
N ALA A 280 -31.26 -9.23 6.74
CA ALA A 280 -31.81 -10.27 5.86
C ALA A 280 -32.22 -9.65 4.52
N THR A 281 -31.82 -10.33 3.43
CA THR A 281 -32.15 -9.95 2.06
C THR A 281 -33.36 -10.74 1.52
N ASN A 282 -33.74 -10.49 0.28
CA ASN A 282 -34.75 -11.30 -0.40
C ASN A 282 -34.38 -12.80 -0.57
N MET A 283 -33.09 -13.17 -0.37
CA MET A 283 -32.59 -14.53 -0.64
C MET A 283 -31.72 -15.13 0.49
N ALA A 284 -31.43 -14.38 1.52
CA ALA A 284 -30.57 -14.83 2.62
C ALA A 284 -31.00 -14.24 3.96
N PRO A 285 -30.79 -14.97 5.07
CA PRO A 285 -30.92 -14.42 6.40
C PRO A 285 -29.83 -13.36 6.66
N GLU A 286 -29.95 -12.69 7.80
CA GLU A 286 -28.93 -11.79 8.32
C GLU A 286 -27.53 -12.43 8.30
N ARG A 287 -26.50 -11.60 8.02
CA ARG A 287 -25.08 -11.99 8.04
C ARG A 287 -24.32 -11.13 9.03
N SER A 288 -23.61 -11.76 9.94
CA SER A 288 -22.62 -11.07 10.77
C SER A 288 -21.27 -11.09 10.09
N LEU A 289 -20.66 -9.92 9.95
CA LEU A 289 -19.33 -9.74 9.37
C LEU A 289 -18.35 -9.28 10.45
N GLU A 290 -17.15 -9.81 10.40
CA GLU A 290 -16.04 -9.37 11.24
C GLU A 290 -14.83 -8.99 10.40
N THR A 291 -14.09 -7.97 10.86
CA THR A 291 -12.84 -7.62 10.20
C THR A 291 -11.82 -8.76 10.28
N THR A 292 -11.10 -8.97 9.18
CA THR A 292 -9.96 -9.88 9.14
C THR A 292 -8.70 -9.28 9.75
N ASN A 293 -8.72 -7.96 10.07
CA ASN A 293 -7.58 -7.24 10.63
C ASN A 293 -7.49 -7.43 12.16
N ALA A 294 -6.56 -8.27 12.60
CA ALA A 294 -6.37 -8.58 14.01
C ALA A 294 -5.86 -7.39 14.84
N LEU A 295 -5.35 -6.32 14.22
CA LEU A 295 -4.97 -5.10 14.94
C LEU A 295 -6.18 -4.37 15.53
N MET A 296 -7.39 -4.60 14.99
CA MET A 296 -8.61 -3.85 15.33
C MET A 296 -9.57 -4.62 16.22
N LYS A 297 -9.21 -5.79 16.68
CA LYS A 297 -10.05 -6.64 17.55
C LYS A 297 -9.25 -7.28 18.67
N ALA A 298 -9.92 -7.79 19.70
CA ALA A 298 -9.26 -8.45 20.82
C ALA A 298 -8.41 -9.63 20.33
N SER A 299 -7.11 -9.43 20.32
CA SER A 299 -6.10 -10.39 19.86
C SER A 299 -4.74 -10.04 20.46
N GLU A 300 -3.77 -10.93 20.34
CA GLU A 300 -2.37 -10.66 20.70
C GLU A 300 -1.72 -9.52 19.88
N TYR A 301 -2.32 -9.17 18.72
CA TYR A 301 -1.84 -8.12 17.81
C TYR A 301 -2.55 -6.79 17.99
N TYR A 302 -3.54 -6.69 18.90
CA TYR A 302 -4.34 -5.48 19.06
C TYR A 302 -3.50 -4.22 19.21
N ASN A 303 -3.87 -3.19 18.47
CA ASN A 303 -3.22 -1.89 18.53
C ASN A 303 -4.29 -0.79 18.73
N PRO A 304 -4.25 -0.02 19.83
CA PRO A 304 -5.28 0.97 20.13
C PRO A 304 -5.33 2.15 19.15
N TYR A 305 -4.27 2.32 18.34
CA TYR A 305 -4.20 3.37 17.32
C TYR A 305 -4.65 2.89 15.94
N ALA A 306 -4.79 1.57 15.73
CA ALA A 306 -5.16 1.03 14.42
C ALA A 306 -6.59 1.43 14.00
N ILE A 307 -6.72 1.96 12.78
CA ILE A 307 -7.98 2.42 12.18
C ILE A 307 -8.23 1.81 10.80
N GLY A 308 -7.65 0.69 10.48
CA GLY A 308 -7.82 0.00 9.19
C GLY A 308 -6.56 -0.74 8.77
N VAL A 309 -6.45 -1.22 7.54
CA VAL A 309 -7.34 -1.03 6.38
C VAL A 309 -7.75 -2.39 5.82
N LYS A 310 -6.80 -3.18 5.23
CA LYS A 310 -7.11 -4.40 4.51
C LYS A 310 -6.01 -5.44 4.61
N THR A 311 -6.39 -6.67 4.99
CA THR A 311 -5.53 -7.85 4.95
C THR A 311 -5.54 -8.49 3.56
N GLY A 312 -4.48 -9.23 3.25
CA GLY A 312 -4.40 -10.10 2.09
C GLY A 312 -3.59 -11.35 2.39
N SER A 313 -3.96 -12.48 1.81
CA SER A 313 -3.19 -13.70 1.92
C SER A 313 -3.44 -14.62 0.73
N ALA A 314 -2.38 -15.18 0.19
CA ALA A 314 -2.42 -16.28 -0.76
C ALA A 314 -1.08 -17.03 -0.69
N GLN A 315 -1.03 -18.24 -1.23
CA GLN A 315 0.21 -19.01 -1.24
C GLN A 315 1.32 -18.26 -2.03
N SER A 316 0.97 -17.60 -3.12
CA SER A 316 1.92 -16.84 -3.97
C SER A 316 2.35 -15.51 -3.35
N SER A 317 1.47 -14.84 -2.61
CA SER A 317 1.75 -13.53 -2.02
C SER A 317 2.39 -13.59 -0.64
N GLY A 318 2.24 -14.70 0.10
CA GLY A 318 2.42 -14.69 1.55
C GLY A 318 1.33 -13.88 2.25
N LEU A 319 1.64 -13.38 3.44
CA LEU A 319 0.73 -12.56 4.23
C LEU A 319 0.96 -11.08 3.93
N CYS A 320 -0.12 -10.35 3.65
CA CYS A 320 -0.10 -8.94 3.32
C CYS A 320 -1.04 -8.16 4.24
N LEU A 321 -0.67 -6.91 4.55
CA LEU A 321 -1.53 -5.97 5.28
C LEU A 321 -1.22 -4.54 4.83
N VAL A 322 -2.25 -3.83 4.40
CA VAL A 322 -2.24 -2.38 4.42
C VAL A 322 -2.91 -1.96 5.71
N GLY A 323 -2.18 -1.28 6.56
CA GLY A 323 -2.65 -0.75 7.84
C GLY A 323 -2.78 0.76 7.81
N ALA A 324 -3.58 1.29 8.72
CA ALA A 324 -3.55 2.70 9.07
C ALA A 324 -3.68 2.84 10.58
N ALA A 325 -3.03 3.85 11.13
CA ALA A 325 -3.11 4.16 12.54
C ALA A 325 -3.15 5.67 12.76
N LYS A 326 -3.89 6.09 13.80
CA LYS A 326 -4.05 7.50 14.15
C LYS A 326 -3.72 7.74 15.61
N LYS A 327 -2.91 8.75 15.86
CA LYS A 327 -2.63 9.27 17.19
C LYS A 327 -2.64 10.80 17.12
N ASN A 328 -3.44 11.43 17.95
CA ASN A 328 -3.71 12.86 17.87
C ASN A 328 -4.16 13.25 16.44
N ASP A 329 -3.51 14.23 15.81
CA ASP A 329 -3.80 14.69 14.45
C ASP A 329 -2.97 13.97 13.38
N THR A 330 -2.09 13.05 13.77
CA THR A 330 -1.26 12.30 12.83
C THR A 330 -1.90 10.98 12.45
N THR A 331 -2.09 10.78 11.15
CA THR A 331 -2.48 9.48 10.56
C THR A 331 -1.33 8.94 9.73
N VAL A 332 -0.94 7.70 9.96
CA VAL A 332 0.05 6.99 9.17
C VAL A 332 -0.59 5.82 8.43
N ILE A 333 -0.09 5.56 7.23
CA ILE A 333 -0.44 4.38 6.43
C ILE A 333 0.77 3.48 6.38
N THR A 334 0.56 2.20 6.67
CA THR A 334 1.57 1.15 6.63
C THR A 334 1.26 0.15 5.54
N VAL A 335 2.28 -0.41 4.93
CA VAL A 335 2.15 -1.50 3.95
C VAL A 335 3.14 -2.58 4.29
N VAL A 336 2.68 -3.81 4.41
CA VAL A 336 3.49 -5.02 4.58
C VAL A 336 3.09 -6.01 3.49
N LEU A 337 4.03 -6.44 2.66
CA LEU A 337 3.82 -7.42 1.60
C LEU A 337 4.76 -8.60 1.77
N GLY A 338 4.22 -9.80 1.61
CA GLY A 338 5.02 -11.03 1.60
C GLY A 338 5.61 -11.40 2.96
N ALA A 339 4.92 -11.07 4.05
CA ALA A 339 5.29 -11.53 5.38
C ALA A 339 5.07 -13.04 5.55
N GLY A 340 5.82 -13.63 6.45
CA GLY A 340 5.75 -15.05 6.74
C GLY A 340 4.53 -15.46 7.59
N ASN A 341 4.28 -16.76 7.59
CA ASN A 341 3.30 -17.42 8.46
C ASN A 341 4.03 -18.55 9.21
N ASN A 342 4.90 -18.15 10.13
CA ASN A 342 5.84 -19.06 10.78
C ASN A 342 5.13 -19.93 11.81
N LEU A 343 5.38 -21.24 11.76
CA LEU A 343 4.96 -22.16 12.78
C LEU A 343 5.92 -22.01 13.98
N MET A 344 5.39 -21.65 15.13
CA MET A 344 6.13 -21.56 16.37
C MET A 344 6.33 -22.93 17.02
N SER A 345 7.29 -23.05 17.94
CA SER A 345 7.61 -24.30 18.63
C SER A 345 6.45 -24.85 19.48
N ASP A 346 5.49 -24.01 19.86
CA ASP A 346 4.27 -24.37 20.60
C ASP A 346 3.11 -24.78 19.67
N GLY A 347 3.34 -24.87 18.36
CA GLY A 347 2.32 -25.21 17.35
C GLY A 347 1.43 -24.05 16.93
N THR A 348 1.59 -22.85 17.51
CA THR A 348 0.88 -21.65 17.04
C THR A 348 1.51 -21.11 15.74
N ARG A 349 0.77 -20.29 15.00
CA ARG A 349 1.27 -19.63 13.80
C ARG A 349 1.37 -18.13 14.03
N LEU A 350 2.61 -17.63 14.02
CA LEU A 350 2.86 -16.20 14.05
C LEU A 350 2.46 -15.59 12.69
N LYS A 351 1.43 -14.75 12.70
CA LYS A 351 0.98 -14.01 11.53
C LYS A 351 1.78 -12.71 11.42
N GLN A 352 2.95 -12.81 10.81
CA GLN A 352 3.96 -11.73 10.79
C GLN A 352 3.44 -10.42 10.21
N GLN A 353 2.46 -10.42 9.28
CA GLN A 353 1.92 -9.17 8.78
C GLN A 353 1.38 -8.25 9.89
N PHE A 354 0.87 -8.79 10.99
CA PHE A 354 0.36 -7.97 12.09
C PHE A 354 1.47 -7.46 13.01
N SER A 355 2.43 -8.34 13.39
CA SER A 355 3.57 -7.92 14.21
C SER A 355 4.43 -6.89 13.48
N GLU A 356 4.68 -7.09 12.18
CA GLU A 356 5.47 -6.16 11.38
C GLU A 356 4.74 -4.83 11.16
N THR A 357 3.41 -4.86 10.99
CA THR A 357 2.61 -3.64 10.93
C THR A 357 2.64 -2.87 12.23
N ASN A 358 2.60 -3.53 13.39
CA ASN A 358 2.73 -2.87 14.69
C ASN A 358 4.07 -2.14 14.82
N LYS A 359 5.18 -2.75 14.41
CA LYS A 359 6.48 -2.06 14.36
C LYS A 359 6.46 -0.81 13.47
N LEU A 360 5.84 -0.91 12.29
CA LEU A 360 5.70 0.24 11.39
C LEU A 360 4.83 1.35 11.99
N ILE A 361 3.74 1.00 12.69
CA ILE A 361 2.90 1.97 13.40
C ILE A 361 3.70 2.69 14.49
N GLU A 362 4.49 1.95 15.28
CA GLU A 362 5.36 2.53 16.30
C GLU A 362 6.36 3.51 15.68
N MET A 363 7.01 3.13 14.57
CA MET A 363 7.92 4.02 13.83
C MET A 363 7.19 5.27 13.33
N GLY A 364 6.03 5.08 12.72
CA GLY A 364 5.26 6.18 12.12
C GLY A 364 4.70 7.18 13.12
N LEU A 365 4.35 6.72 14.32
CA LEU A 365 3.78 7.53 15.40
C LEU A 365 4.80 7.95 16.47
N ALA A 366 6.07 7.64 16.27
CA ALA A 366 7.14 8.02 17.20
C ALA A 366 7.21 9.54 17.38
N GLY A 367 7.18 9.99 18.64
CA GLY A 367 7.26 11.42 18.97
C GLY A 367 6.00 12.24 18.67
N LYS A 368 4.86 11.59 18.32
CA LYS A 368 3.57 12.24 18.02
C LYS A 368 2.63 12.25 19.23
#